data_e6a2f0927b3fb3e333069dde9101198e
#
_entry.id   e6a2f0927b3fb3e333069dde9101198e
#
_cell.length_a   1.000
_cell.length_b   1.000
_cell.length_c   1.000
_cell.angle_alpha   90.00
_cell.angle_beta   90.00
_cell.angle_gamma   90.00
#
_symmetry.space_group_name_H-M   'P 1'
#
loop_
_entity.id
_entity.type
_entity.pdbx_description
1 polymer ?
#
loop_
_entity_poly.entity_id
_entity_poly.type
_entity_poly.pdbx_seq_one_letter_code
_entity_poly.pdbx_strand_id
1 'polypeptide(L)'
;MPFAVHRGRRIHYTVEGRGPLVVLQHGMLMDGRAWKQAGFVGALSERYRVACIDSLGHGLSDKPYDPASYHQEPRSGDIIAVIDDLDCERAHLVGHSMGAWLSVGVAKYHPKRLASLILGGWDVVNGLPPTGQGTLQFDAFMKFARLTAPHLTGWVTAEEEPAVRACFEALAQVDGAGKAVADAGVPVMIWEGEGDPVHDRRKAFADANGIRFLSTGGDHLGMVFAHGAQSATGIRAFVDEVAAQA
;
A
#
# COMPACT_ATOMS: atom_id res chain seq x y z
N MET A 1 -13.82 12.22 12.69
CA MET A 1 -12.94 11.39 11.86
C MET A 1 -13.32 9.95 12.12
N PRO A 2 -13.61 9.14 11.09
CA PRO A 2 -14.04 7.75 11.26
C PRO A 2 -12.86 6.84 11.67
N PHE A 3 -13.22 5.79 12.45
CA PHE A 3 -12.32 4.74 12.87
C PHE A 3 -13.04 3.40 12.74
N ALA A 4 -12.48 2.48 11.98
CA ALA A 4 -12.84 1.07 12.06
C ALA A 4 -12.14 0.44 13.27
N VAL A 5 -12.71 -0.62 13.83
CA VAL A 5 -12.12 -1.36 14.97
C VAL A 5 -11.82 -2.78 14.53
N HIS A 6 -10.56 -3.19 14.64
CA HIS A 6 -10.15 -4.56 14.41
C HIS A 6 -9.25 -5.04 15.55
N ARG A 7 -9.58 -6.20 16.13
CA ARG A 7 -8.83 -6.80 17.27
C ARG A 7 -8.59 -5.82 18.42
N GLY A 8 -9.60 -4.97 18.72
CA GLY A 8 -9.53 -3.94 19.76
C GLY A 8 -8.61 -2.76 19.44
N ARG A 9 -8.13 -2.62 18.19
CA ARG A 9 -7.33 -1.49 17.71
C ARG A 9 -8.16 -0.62 16.80
N ARG A 10 -7.98 0.70 16.91
CA ARG A 10 -8.64 1.70 16.09
C ARG A 10 -7.80 1.97 14.84
N ILE A 11 -8.42 1.85 13.70
CA ILE A 11 -7.83 2.13 12.39
C ILE A 11 -8.50 3.37 11.84
N HIS A 12 -7.76 4.46 11.79
CA HIS A 12 -8.23 5.72 11.24
C HIS A 12 -8.28 5.67 9.71
N TYR A 13 -9.29 6.30 9.14
CA TYR A 13 -9.36 6.50 7.69
C TYR A 13 -10.12 7.79 7.36
N THR A 14 -9.96 8.27 6.13
CA THR A 14 -10.75 9.37 5.56
C THR A 14 -11.47 8.88 4.32
N VAL A 15 -12.62 9.49 4.00
CA VAL A 15 -13.41 9.13 2.82
C VAL A 15 -13.79 10.37 2.05
N GLU A 16 -13.64 10.34 0.72
CA GLU A 16 -14.09 11.36 -0.20
C GLU A 16 -14.76 10.73 -1.43
N GLY A 17 -15.70 11.43 -2.07
CA GLY A 17 -16.39 10.96 -3.25
C GLY A 17 -17.54 9.99 -2.99
N ARG A 18 -18.06 9.40 -4.06
CA ARG A 18 -19.19 8.44 -4.08
C ARG A 18 -19.00 7.43 -5.21
N GLY A 19 -19.65 6.27 -5.13
CA GLY A 19 -19.56 5.19 -6.11
C GLY A 19 -18.87 3.95 -5.57
N PRO A 20 -18.31 3.08 -6.44
CA PRO A 20 -17.56 1.90 -6.02
C PRO A 20 -16.38 2.28 -5.11
N LEU A 21 -16.05 1.40 -4.16
CA LEU A 21 -15.02 1.69 -3.17
C LEU A 21 -13.62 1.49 -3.75
N VAL A 22 -12.77 2.51 -3.61
CA VAL A 22 -11.31 2.44 -3.80
C VAL A 22 -10.64 2.68 -2.45
N VAL A 23 -9.82 1.74 -2.00
CA VAL A 23 -9.04 1.85 -0.77
C VAL A 23 -7.58 2.16 -1.14
N LEU A 24 -7.03 3.21 -0.53
CA LEU A 24 -5.64 3.64 -0.71
C LEU A 24 -4.82 3.35 0.55
N GLN A 25 -3.78 2.52 0.40
CA GLN A 25 -2.92 2.07 1.48
C GLN A 25 -1.49 2.59 1.29
N HIS A 26 -1.04 3.44 2.19
CA HIS A 26 0.23 4.18 2.08
C HIS A 26 1.49 3.35 2.42
N GLY A 27 2.66 3.87 2.03
CA GLY A 27 3.99 3.33 2.35
C GLY A 27 4.45 3.63 3.78
N MET A 28 5.60 3.04 4.16
CA MET A 28 6.25 3.32 5.45
C MET A 28 6.47 4.82 5.64
N LEU A 29 6.35 5.29 6.89
CA LEU A 29 6.58 6.67 7.33
C LEU A 29 5.55 7.69 6.81
N MET A 30 4.60 7.27 5.97
CA MET A 30 3.49 8.09 5.46
C MET A 30 2.24 7.92 6.32
N ASP A 31 1.19 8.64 5.95
CA ASP A 31 -0.19 8.43 6.38
C ASP A 31 -1.17 8.66 5.21
N GLY A 32 -2.47 8.50 5.44
CA GLY A 32 -3.49 8.64 4.42
C GLY A 32 -3.53 10.02 3.73
N ARG A 33 -3.00 11.07 4.37
CA ARG A 33 -2.93 12.43 3.79
C ARG A 33 -2.02 12.50 2.58
N ALA A 34 -1.01 11.62 2.50
CA ALA A 34 -0.08 11.56 1.37
C ALA A 34 -0.82 11.39 0.04
N TRP A 35 -1.88 10.59 0.00
CA TRP A 35 -2.68 10.34 -1.19
C TRP A 35 -3.43 11.59 -1.69
N LYS A 36 -3.92 12.41 -0.76
CA LYS A 36 -4.58 13.67 -1.11
C LYS A 36 -3.57 14.70 -1.61
N GLN A 37 -2.44 14.82 -0.93
CA GLN A 37 -1.35 15.73 -1.30
C GLN A 37 -0.76 15.39 -2.67
N ALA A 38 -0.67 14.11 -2.99
CA ALA A 38 -0.17 13.60 -4.27
C ALA A 38 -1.21 13.60 -5.41
N GLY A 39 -2.46 14.06 -5.15
CA GLY A 39 -3.50 14.21 -6.17
C GLY A 39 -4.34 12.98 -6.46
N PHE A 40 -4.08 11.81 -5.83
CA PHE A 40 -4.83 10.58 -6.09
C PHE A 40 -6.30 10.70 -5.68
N VAL A 41 -6.56 11.29 -4.51
CA VAL A 41 -7.94 11.46 -4.02
C VAL A 41 -8.73 12.32 -5.00
N GLY A 42 -8.17 13.47 -5.45
CA GLY A 42 -8.84 14.33 -6.41
C GLY A 42 -9.17 13.63 -7.73
N ALA A 43 -8.22 12.85 -8.26
CA ALA A 43 -8.40 12.14 -9.52
C ALA A 43 -9.45 11.01 -9.44
N LEU A 44 -9.58 10.34 -8.29
CA LEU A 44 -10.45 9.17 -8.13
C LEU A 44 -11.83 9.54 -7.58
N SER A 45 -11.94 10.55 -6.70
CA SER A 45 -13.19 10.86 -5.98
C SER A 45 -14.31 11.44 -6.84
N GLU A 46 -14.01 11.81 -8.09
CA GLU A 46 -15.03 12.19 -9.07
C GLU A 46 -16.00 11.05 -9.40
N ARG A 47 -15.54 9.80 -9.35
CA ARG A 47 -16.31 8.60 -9.77
C ARG A 47 -16.34 7.50 -8.71
N TYR A 48 -15.47 7.54 -7.72
CA TYR A 48 -15.29 6.51 -6.72
C TYR A 48 -15.44 7.06 -5.30
N ARG A 49 -15.87 6.21 -4.38
CA ARG A 49 -15.75 6.44 -2.95
C ARG A 49 -14.34 6.07 -2.54
N VAL A 50 -13.50 7.05 -2.25
CA VAL A 50 -12.06 6.86 -1.96
C VAL A 50 -11.82 6.86 -0.47
N ALA A 51 -11.33 5.74 0.08
CA ALA A 51 -10.93 5.62 1.47
C ALA A 51 -9.41 5.61 1.58
N CYS A 52 -8.82 6.56 2.32
CA CYS A 52 -7.40 6.59 2.63
C CYS A 52 -7.20 6.11 4.07
N ILE A 53 -6.53 4.98 4.26
CA ILE A 53 -6.31 4.37 5.58
C ILE A 53 -4.97 4.84 6.14
N ASP A 54 -4.97 5.25 7.41
CA ASP A 54 -3.74 5.29 8.21
C ASP A 54 -3.44 3.88 8.70
N SER A 55 -2.37 3.27 8.23
CA SER A 55 -1.96 1.92 8.66
C SER A 55 -1.73 1.87 10.17
N LEU A 56 -2.03 0.74 10.80
CA LEU A 56 -1.63 0.49 12.19
C LEU A 56 -0.16 0.86 12.39
N GLY A 57 0.15 1.61 13.42
CA GLY A 57 1.50 2.14 13.66
C GLY A 57 1.78 3.50 12.99
N HIS A 58 0.85 4.07 12.23
CA HIS A 58 1.02 5.33 11.50
C HIS A 58 -0.19 6.27 11.69
N GLY A 59 0.01 7.54 11.37
CA GLY A 59 -1.05 8.56 11.37
C GLY A 59 -1.82 8.61 12.70
N LEU A 60 -3.14 8.59 12.62
CA LEU A 60 -4.04 8.62 13.77
C LEU A 60 -4.50 7.21 14.22
N SER A 61 -4.07 6.14 13.54
CA SER A 61 -4.29 4.76 13.97
C SER A 61 -3.51 4.43 15.22
N ASP A 62 -3.98 3.44 15.97
CA ASP A 62 -3.29 2.96 17.17
C ASP A 62 -1.88 2.46 16.83
N LYS A 63 -0.96 2.57 17.81
CA LYS A 63 0.45 2.21 17.67
C LYS A 63 0.89 1.22 18.76
N PRO A 64 0.38 -0.04 18.71
CA PRO A 64 0.76 -1.04 19.71
C PRO A 64 2.25 -1.36 19.66
N TYR A 65 2.85 -1.69 20.81
CA TYR A 65 4.26 -2.09 20.89
C TYR A 65 4.48 -3.59 20.66
N ASP A 66 3.41 -4.38 20.62
CA ASP A 66 3.49 -5.81 20.35
C ASP A 66 3.80 -6.08 18.87
N PRO A 67 4.97 -6.67 18.53
CA PRO A 67 5.35 -6.96 17.14
C PRO A 67 4.37 -7.87 16.40
N ALA A 68 3.70 -8.80 17.11
CA ALA A 68 2.71 -9.70 16.49
C ALA A 68 1.51 -8.95 15.90
N SER A 69 1.22 -7.75 16.39
CA SER A 69 0.18 -6.87 15.84
C SER A 69 0.48 -6.42 14.41
N TYR A 70 1.74 -6.48 13.99
CA TYR A 70 2.21 -5.99 12.70
C TYR A 70 2.43 -7.07 11.65
N HIS A 71 2.17 -8.34 11.96
CA HIS A 71 2.22 -9.41 10.96
C HIS A 71 1.22 -9.16 9.82
N GLN A 72 1.53 -9.69 8.62
CA GLN A 72 0.78 -9.41 7.41
C GLN A 72 -0.69 -9.82 7.52
N GLU A 73 -0.98 -11.01 8.06
CA GLU A 73 -2.35 -11.51 8.17
C GLU A 73 -3.24 -10.60 9.02
N PRO A 74 -2.92 -10.31 10.30
CA PRO A 74 -3.75 -9.41 11.12
C PRO A 74 -3.88 -8.01 10.52
N ARG A 75 -2.84 -7.47 9.89
CA ARG A 75 -2.92 -6.14 9.26
C ARG A 75 -3.73 -6.12 7.97
N SER A 76 -3.79 -7.23 7.23
CA SER A 76 -4.74 -7.33 6.11
C SER A 76 -6.19 -7.26 6.60
N GLY A 77 -6.48 -7.81 7.77
CA GLY A 77 -7.77 -7.68 8.46
C GLY A 77 -8.12 -6.25 8.86
N ASP A 78 -7.13 -5.39 9.11
CA ASP A 78 -7.37 -3.95 9.38
C ASP A 78 -7.99 -3.26 8.15
N ILE A 79 -7.55 -3.63 6.94
CA ILE A 79 -8.13 -3.12 5.68
C ILE A 79 -9.56 -3.64 5.52
N ILE A 80 -9.80 -4.92 5.83
CA ILE A 80 -11.13 -5.52 5.75
C ILE A 80 -12.10 -4.82 6.72
N ALA A 81 -11.65 -4.52 7.94
CA ALA A 81 -12.48 -3.79 8.90
C ALA A 81 -12.92 -2.41 8.39
N VAL A 82 -12.08 -1.71 7.64
CA VAL A 82 -12.46 -0.44 6.99
C VAL A 82 -13.47 -0.68 5.85
N ILE A 83 -13.29 -1.73 5.04
CA ILE A 83 -14.26 -2.08 3.98
C ILE A 83 -15.62 -2.42 4.59
N ASP A 84 -15.65 -3.14 5.73
CA ASP A 84 -16.86 -3.51 6.47
C ASP A 84 -17.53 -2.27 7.08
N ASP A 85 -16.77 -1.38 7.71
CA ASP A 85 -17.28 -0.12 8.31
C ASP A 85 -17.89 0.83 7.25
N LEU A 86 -17.49 0.65 6.00
CA LEU A 86 -18.04 1.35 4.84
C LEU A 86 -19.21 0.63 4.15
N ASP A 87 -19.71 -0.48 4.72
CA ASP A 87 -20.79 -1.31 4.18
C ASP A 87 -20.53 -1.77 2.73
N CYS A 88 -19.26 -2.13 2.41
CA CYS A 88 -18.88 -2.59 1.09
C CYS A 88 -18.48 -4.08 1.09
N GLU A 89 -18.93 -4.82 0.09
CA GLU A 89 -18.55 -6.22 -0.09
C GLU A 89 -17.11 -6.36 -0.60
N ARG A 90 -16.73 -5.52 -1.57
CA ARG A 90 -15.43 -5.53 -2.24
C ARG A 90 -14.91 -4.11 -2.45
N ALA A 91 -13.60 -4.01 -2.66
CA ALA A 91 -12.95 -2.76 -3.00
C ALA A 91 -11.89 -2.95 -4.09
N HIS A 92 -11.66 -1.91 -4.88
CA HIS A 92 -10.41 -1.74 -5.61
C HIS A 92 -9.33 -1.34 -4.60
N LEU A 93 -8.27 -2.13 -4.47
CA LEU A 93 -7.23 -1.88 -3.46
C LEU A 93 -5.95 -1.39 -4.12
N VAL A 94 -5.52 -0.20 -3.76
CA VAL A 94 -4.27 0.43 -4.23
C VAL A 94 -3.32 0.53 -3.05
N GLY A 95 -2.17 -0.11 -3.15
CA GLY A 95 -1.12 -0.03 -2.15
C GLY A 95 0.20 0.46 -2.73
N HIS A 96 0.94 1.24 -1.95
CA HIS A 96 2.30 1.66 -2.27
C HIS A 96 3.28 1.15 -1.21
N SER A 97 4.40 0.53 -1.63
CA SER A 97 5.47 0.08 -0.73
C SER A 97 4.93 -0.86 0.37
N MET A 98 5.04 -0.51 1.65
CA MET A 98 4.39 -1.22 2.76
C MET A 98 2.88 -1.44 2.50
N GLY A 99 2.20 -0.46 1.92
CA GLY A 99 0.78 -0.58 1.55
C GLY A 99 0.54 -1.64 0.48
N ALA A 100 1.46 -1.80 -0.48
CA ALA A 100 1.38 -2.88 -1.45
C ALA A 100 1.61 -4.26 -0.80
N TRP A 101 2.57 -4.37 0.12
CA TRP A 101 2.76 -5.57 0.93
C TRP A 101 1.50 -5.94 1.73
N LEU A 102 0.82 -4.96 2.33
CA LEU A 102 -0.46 -5.17 3.02
C LEU A 102 -1.56 -5.62 2.05
N SER A 103 -1.60 -5.04 0.86
CA SER A 103 -2.57 -5.39 -0.18
C SER A 103 -2.37 -6.82 -0.69
N VAL A 104 -1.11 -7.30 -0.77
CA VAL A 104 -0.79 -8.72 -1.00
C VAL A 104 -1.35 -9.59 0.13
N GLY A 105 -1.30 -9.13 1.38
CA GLY A 105 -1.95 -9.81 2.51
C GLY A 105 -3.46 -9.98 2.30
N VAL A 106 -4.15 -8.96 1.75
CA VAL A 106 -5.58 -9.10 1.41
C VAL A 106 -5.78 -10.15 0.32
N ALA A 107 -4.93 -10.20 -0.71
CA ALA A 107 -4.99 -11.24 -1.74
C ALA A 107 -4.76 -12.65 -1.18
N LYS A 108 -3.89 -12.80 -0.17
CA LYS A 108 -3.60 -14.10 0.49
C LYS A 108 -4.74 -14.58 1.39
N TYR A 109 -5.26 -13.70 2.23
CA TYR A 109 -6.14 -14.08 3.34
C TYR A 109 -7.60 -13.72 3.11
N HIS A 110 -7.88 -12.74 2.23
CA HIS A 110 -9.22 -12.21 1.99
C HIS A 110 -9.51 -11.97 0.49
N PRO A 111 -9.15 -12.89 -0.45
CA PRO A 111 -9.21 -12.62 -1.90
C PRO A 111 -10.60 -12.22 -2.39
N LYS A 112 -11.67 -12.72 -1.75
CA LYS A 112 -13.06 -12.40 -2.11
C LYS A 112 -13.45 -10.95 -1.84
N ARG A 113 -12.65 -10.20 -1.09
CA ARG A 113 -12.89 -8.79 -0.75
C ARG A 113 -12.28 -7.82 -1.77
N LEU A 114 -11.59 -8.34 -2.80
CA LEU A 114 -11.02 -7.57 -3.88
C LEU A 114 -11.97 -7.46 -5.08
N ALA A 115 -12.10 -6.25 -5.62
CA ALA A 115 -12.62 -5.98 -6.97
C ALA A 115 -11.46 -5.88 -7.97
N SER A 116 -10.34 -5.28 -7.58
CA SER A 116 -9.05 -5.30 -8.28
C SER A 116 -7.92 -5.03 -7.30
N LEU A 117 -6.68 -5.29 -7.72
CA LEU A 117 -5.49 -5.14 -6.90
C LEU A 117 -4.43 -4.32 -7.66
N ILE A 118 -4.00 -3.20 -7.09
CA ILE A 118 -2.96 -2.33 -7.66
C ILE A 118 -1.80 -2.23 -6.67
N LEU A 119 -0.62 -2.69 -7.10
CA LEU A 119 0.58 -2.82 -6.27
C LEU A 119 1.68 -1.90 -6.79
N GLY A 120 2.00 -0.86 -6.05
CA GLY A 120 3.05 0.09 -6.38
C GLY A 120 4.29 -0.05 -5.48
N GLY A 121 5.48 0.03 -6.06
CA GLY A 121 6.71 0.15 -5.30
C GLY A 121 7.06 -1.04 -4.40
N TRP A 122 6.60 -2.26 -4.70
CA TRP A 122 6.86 -3.45 -3.90
C TRP A 122 7.26 -4.66 -4.74
N ASP A 123 8.34 -5.32 -4.37
CA ASP A 123 8.74 -6.58 -5.00
C ASP A 123 8.01 -7.75 -4.32
N VAL A 124 7.00 -8.27 -5.00
CA VAL A 124 6.13 -9.34 -4.48
C VAL A 124 6.85 -10.68 -4.33
N VAL A 125 8.02 -10.84 -4.93
CA VAL A 125 8.81 -12.08 -4.87
C VAL A 125 9.90 -11.98 -3.81
N ASN A 126 10.66 -10.87 -3.82
CA ASN A 126 11.87 -10.72 -3.01
C ASN A 126 11.68 -9.82 -1.78
N GLY A 127 10.59 -9.03 -1.73
CA GLY A 127 10.32 -8.13 -0.62
C GLY A 127 11.28 -6.94 -0.55
N LEU A 128 11.86 -6.71 0.62
CA LEU A 128 12.82 -5.64 0.85
C LEU A 128 14.07 -5.81 -0.05
N PRO A 129 14.63 -4.71 -0.56
CA PRO A 129 15.79 -4.77 -1.42
C PRO A 129 16.99 -5.38 -0.70
N PRO A 130 17.79 -6.22 -1.39
CA PRO A 130 19.04 -6.71 -0.83
C PRO A 130 20.04 -5.57 -0.68
N THR A 131 20.87 -5.66 0.33
CA THR A 131 22.02 -4.78 0.56
C THR A 131 23.32 -5.58 0.43
N GLY A 132 24.47 -4.90 0.38
CA GLY A 132 25.77 -5.59 0.40
C GLY A 132 26.03 -6.43 1.68
N GLN A 133 25.19 -6.29 2.69
CA GLN A 133 25.28 -7.00 3.98
C GLN A 133 24.04 -7.89 4.27
N GLY A 134 23.25 -8.23 3.25
CA GLY A 134 22.01 -9.00 3.39
C GLY A 134 20.75 -8.16 3.13
N THR A 135 19.66 -8.44 3.81
CA THR A 135 18.41 -7.69 3.70
C THR A 135 18.54 -6.34 4.41
N LEU A 136 17.87 -5.31 3.87
CA LEU A 136 17.82 -3.98 4.47
C LEU A 136 17.34 -4.06 5.94
N GLN A 137 18.11 -3.50 6.86
CA GLN A 137 17.80 -3.46 8.28
C GLN A 137 17.16 -2.12 8.68
N PHE A 138 16.33 -2.12 9.73
CA PHE A 138 15.58 -0.95 10.16
C PHE A 138 16.46 0.29 10.42
N ASP A 139 17.58 0.15 11.13
CA ASP A 139 18.43 1.30 11.47
C ASP A 139 19.08 1.93 10.22
N ALA A 140 19.45 1.09 9.24
CA ALA A 140 19.97 1.56 7.95
C ALA A 140 18.85 2.26 7.15
N PHE A 141 17.65 1.69 7.13
CA PHE A 141 16.46 2.30 6.51
C PHE A 141 16.15 3.66 7.13
N MET A 142 16.06 3.76 8.46
CA MET A 142 15.75 5.03 9.13
C MET A 142 16.85 6.08 8.95
N LYS A 143 18.12 5.67 8.97
CA LYS A 143 19.23 6.58 8.67
C LYS A 143 19.11 7.15 7.26
N PHE A 144 18.85 6.31 6.28
CA PHE A 144 18.64 6.72 4.88
C PHE A 144 17.41 7.63 4.76
N ALA A 145 16.26 7.24 5.33
CA ALA A 145 15.02 8.00 5.26
C ALA A 145 15.15 9.40 5.91
N ARG A 146 15.82 9.50 7.07
CA ARG A 146 16.10 10.80 7.74
C ARG A 146 16.95 11.72 6.87
N LEU A 147 17.84 11.17 6.06
CA LEU A 147 18.71 11.94 5.18
C LEU A 147 17.99 12.38 3.88
N THR A 148 17.22 11.49 3.28
CA THR A 148 16.66 11.70 1.93
C THR A 148 15.21 12.21 1.94
N ALA A 149 14.43 11.90 2.99
CA ALA A 149 13.04 12.27 3.14
C ALA A 149 12.71 12.74 4.57
N PRO A 150 13.38 13.77 5.11
CA PRO A 150 13.21 14.21 6.49
C PRO A 150 11.78 14.61 6.84
N HIS A 151 11.01 15.07 5.88
CA HIS A 151 9.60 15.43 6.05
C HIS A 151 8.70 14.22 6.36
N LEU A 152 9.11 12.99 5.99
CA LEU A 152 8.40 11.76 6.31
C LEU A 152 8.81 11.17 7.66
N THR A 153 9.95 11.56 8.19
CA THR A 153 10.51 10.96 9.43
C THR A 153 10.30 11.81 10.68
N GLY A 154 9.92 13.08 10.53
CA GLY A 154 9.87 14.05 11.62
C GLY A 154 8.87 13.71 12.75
N TRP A 155 7.89 12.85 12.47
CA TRP A 155 6.91 12.40 13.46
C TRP A 155 7.39 11.18 14.28
N VAL A 156 8.46 10.49 13.84
CA VAL A 156 8.96 9.30 14.52
C VAL A 156 9.85 9.70 15.68
N THR A 157 9.25 9.84 16.83
CA THR A 157 9.95 10.08 18.11
C THR A 157 10.40 8.75 18.74
N ALA A 158 11.05 8.82 19.91
CA ALA A 158 11.41 7.62 20.66
C ALA A 158 10.19 6.79 21.11
N GLU A 159 9.01 7.42 21.22
CA GLU A 159 7.76 6.74 21.57
C GLU A 159 7.19 5.95 20.39
N GLU A 160 7.22 6.51 19.17
CA GLU A 160 6.71 5.82 17.99
C GLU A 160 7.69 4.81 17.38
N GLU A 161 8.99 4.98 17.61
CA GLU A 161 10.01 4.13 16.98
C GLU A 161 9.78 2.62 17.18
N PRO A 162 9.38 2.10 18.35
CA PRO A 162 9.11 0.67 18.51
C PRO A 162 8.01 0.14 17.58
N ALA A 163 6.94 0.90 17.38
CA ALA A 163 5.85 0.54 16.49
C ALA A 163 6.29 0.59 15.01
N VAL A 164 7.03 1.62 14.62
CA VAL A 164 7.57 1.78 13.26
C VAL A 164 8.58 0.68 12.95
N ARG A 165 9.43 0.31 13.91
CA ARG A 165 10.37 -0.81 13.80
C ARG A 165 9.65 -2.14 13.57
N ALA A 166 8.64 -2.44 14.38
CA ALA A 166 7.84 -3.65 14.24
C ALA A 166 7.11 -3.70 12.88
N CYS A 167 6.59 -2.56 12.38
CA CYS A 167 6.06 -2.44 11.03
C CYS A 167 7.09 -2.81 9.96
N PHE A 168 8.31 -2.29 10.09
CA PHE A 168 9.38 -2.53 9.12
C PHE A 168 9.84 -3.99 9.12
N GLU A 169 10.07 -4.57 10.29
CA GLU A 169 10.54 -5.95 10.45
C GLU A 169 9.52 -6.97 9.90
N ALA A 170 8.23 -6.67 10.01
CA ALA A 170 7.17 -7.50 9.45
C ALA A 170 7.21 -7.59 7.91
N LEU A 171 7.81 -6.61 7.22
CA LEU A 171 7.95 -6.63 5.75
C LEU A 171 8.80 -7.78 5.21
N ALA A 172 9.55 -8.46 6.09
CA ALA A 172 10.26 -9.69 5.73
C ALA A 172 9.34 -10.87 5.40
N GLN A 173 8.05 -10.78 5.75
CA GLN A 173 7.06 -11.82 5.48
C GLN A 173 6.59 -11.77 4.02
N VAL A 174 7.28 -12.48 3.14
CA VAL A 174 7.00 -12.52 1.68
C VAL A 174 6.57 -13.88 1.17
N ASP A 175 6.54 -14.91 2.02
CA ASP A 175 6.24 -16.28 1.63
C ASP A 175 4.89 -16.40 0.93
N GLY A 176 4.90 -16.98 -0.27
CA GLY A 176 3.71 -17.18 -1.10
C GLY A 176 3.12 -15.90 -1.71
N ALA A 177 3.77 -14.72 -1.53
CA ALA A 177 3.26 -13.45 -2.02
C ALA A 177 3.12 -13.41 -3.55
N GLY A 178 4.16 -13.81 -4.29
CA GLY A 178 4.12 -13.87 -5.76
C GLY A 178 2.99 -14.77 -6.29
N LYS A 179 2.81 -15.96 -5.66
CA LYS A 179 1.70 -16.85 -6.01
C LYS A 179 0.33 -16.24 -5.72
N ALA A 180 0.16 -15.61 -4.56
CA ALA A 180 -1.11 -14.98 -4.19
C ALA A 180 -1.50 -13.84 -5.15
N VAL A 181 -0.52 -13.10 -5.68
CA VAL A 181 -0.75 -12.05 -6.67
C VAL A 181 -1.08 -12.65 -8.05
N ALA A 182 -0.35 -13.68 -8.48
CA ALA A 182 -0.61 -14.35 -9.75
C ALA A 182 -1.98 -15.04 -9.78
N ASP A 183 -2.41 -15.61 -8.66
CA ASP A 183 -3.67 -16.36 -8.51
C ASP A 183 -4.80 -15.53 -7.85
N ALA A 184 -4.70 -14.21 -7.84
CA ALA A 184 -5.63 -13.34 -7.10
C ALA A 184 -7.12 -13.47 -7.54
N GLY A 185 -7.37 -14.01 -8.73
CA GLY A 185 -8.73 -14.20 -9.26
C GLY A 185 -9.47 -12.89 -9.60
N VAL A 186 -8.77 -11.77 -9.59
CA VAL A 186 -9.25 -10.43 -9.94
C VAL A 186 -8.22 -9.73 -10.81
N PRO A 187 -8.60 -8.69 -11.59
CA PRO A 187 -7.64 -7.90 -12.33
C PRO A 187 -6.56 -7.31 -11.42
N VAL A 188 -5.30 -7.50 -11.82
CA VAL A 188 -4.13 -7.00 -11.09
C VAL A 188 -3.34 -6.03 -11.97
N MET A 189 -2.82 -4.96 -11.35
CA MET A 189 -1.85 -4.06 -11.96
C MET A 189 -0.65 -3.88 -11.04
N ILE A 190 0.56 -3.95 -11.59
CA ILE A 190 1.78 -3.49 -10.94
C ILE A 190 2.09 -2.10 -11.49
N TRP A 191 2.37 -1.18 -10.57
CA TRP A 191 2.67 0.21 -10.87
C TRP A 191 4.04 0.57 -10.31
N GLU A 192 4.92 1.16 -11.16
CA GLU A 192 6.32 1.36 -10.81
C GLU A 192 6.89 2.66 -11.39
N GLY A 193 7.82 3.26 -10.66
CA GLY A 193 8.62 4.37 -11.15
C GLY A 193 9.77 3.90 -12.05
N GLU A 194 9.96 4.54 -13.21
CA GLU A 194 11.02 4.23 -14.16
C GLU A 194 12.44 4.37 -13.57
N GLY A 195 12.58 5.22 -12.55
CA GLY A 195 13.84 5.43 -11.83
C GLY A 195 14.09 4.46 -10.67
N ASP A 196 13.16 3.53 -10.37
CA ASP A 196 13.37 2.53 -9.33
C ASP A 196 14.36 1.45 -9.80
N PRO A 197 15.44 1.15 -9.06
CA PRO A 197 16.46 0.17 -9.46
C PRO A 197 15.93 -1.24 -9.74
N VAL A 198 14.75 -1.57 -9.26
CA VAL A 198 14.13 -2.89 -9.46
C VAL A 198 12.93 -2.87 -10.42
N HIS A 199 12.71 -1.77 -11.13
CA HIS A 199 11.65 -1.60 -12.11
C HIS A 199 11.57 -2.75 -13.10
N ASP A 200 12.67 -3.07 -13.80
CA ASP A 200 12.68 -4.11 -14.84
C ASP A 200 12.41 -5.50 -14.30
N ARG A 201 12.86 -5.79 -13.06
CA ARG A 201 12.57 -7.07 -12.39
C ARG A 201 11.09 -7.22 -12.07
N ARG A 202 10.44 -6.15 -11.60
CA ARG A 202 9.00 -6.14 -11.32
C ARG A 202 8.19 -6.22 -12.60
N LYS A 203 8.67 -5.55 -13.66
CA LYS A 203 8.08 -5.66 -15.00
C LYS A 203 8.16 -7.09 -15.54
N ALA A 204 9.28 -7.75 -15.41
CA ALA A 204 9.45 -9.15 -15.82
C ALA A 204 8.50 -10.09 -15.09
N PHE A 205 8.26 -9.87 -13.79
CA PHE A 205 7.25 -10.63 -13.03
C PHE A 205 5.83 -10.38 -13.58
N ALA A 206 5.48 -9.14 -13.87
CA ALA A 206 4.18 -8.80 -14.42
C ALA A 206 3.96 -9.45 -15.80
N ASP A 207 4.94 -9.34 -16.69
CA ASP A 207 4.90 -9.94 -18.03
C ASP A 207 4.76 -11.47 -17.97
N ALA A 208 5.51 -12.13 -17.09
CA ALA A 208 5.46 -13.59 -16.91
C ALA A 208 4.12 -14.11 -16.39
N ASN A 209 3.33 -13.27 -15.73
CA ASN A 209 2.04 -13.63 -15.13
C ASN A 209 0.84 -12.97 -15.83
N GLY A 210 1.04 -12.31 -16.97
CA GLY A 210 -0.03 -11.62 -17.69
C GLY A 210 -0.66 -10.46 -16.90
N ILE A 211 0.07 -9.85 -15.98
CA ILE A 211 -0.37 -8.76 -15.11
C ILE A 211 -0.13 -7.43 -15.84
N ARG A 212 -1.11 -6.53 -15.77
CA ARG A 212 -0.97 -5.16 -16.29
C ARG A 212 0.20 -4.45 -15.60
N PHE A 213 1.07 -3.81 -16.36
CA PHE A 213 2.16 -3.00 -15.83
C PHE A 213 1.99 -1.53 -16.21
N LEU A 214 2.08 -0.64 -15.22
CA LEU A 214 2.06 0.81 -15.40
C LEU A 214 3.42 1.38 -15.01
N SER A 215 4.13 1.93 -15.98
CA SER A 215 5.38 2.66 -15.76
C SER A 215 5.08 4.16 -15.67
N THR A 216 5.61 4.83 -14.65
CA THR A 216 5.47 6.27 -14.47
C THR A 216 6.83 6.88 -14.15
N GLY A 217 6.95 8.19 -14.30
CA GLY A 217 8.21 8.87 -13.96
C GLY A 217 8.57 8.74 -12.46
N GLY A 218 9.84 9.03 -12.15
CA GLY A 218 10.37 9.06 -10.78
C GLY A 218 10.88 7.72 -10.27
N ASP A 219 11.45 7.77 -9.07
CA ASP A 219 11.87 6.62 -8.28
C ASP A 219 10.76 6.16 -7.34
N HIS A 220 11.11 5.37 -6.33
CA HIS A 220 10.19 4.81 -5.32
C HIS A 220 9.23 5.83 -4.67
N LEU A 221 9.70 7.04 -4.36
CA LEU A 221 8.87 8.12 -3.82
C LEU A 221 8.36 9.05 -4.91
N GLY A 222 9.16 9.25 -5.95
CA GLY A 222 8.84 10.13 -7.07
C GLY A 222 7.57 9.72 -7.81
N MET A 223 7.32 8.42 -7.97
CA MET A 223 6.09 7.89 -8.58
C MET A 223 4.82 8.32 -7.82
N VAL A 224 4.91 8.56 -6.51
CA VAL A 224 3.80 9.04 -5.67
C VAL A 224 3.76 10.56 -5.65
N PHE A 225 4.87 11.23 -5.32
CA PHE A 225 4.85 12.67 -5.03
C PHE A 225 5.13 13.54 -6.25
N ALA A 226 6.20 13.28 -6.99
CA ALA A 226 6.56 14.10 -8.14
C ALA A 226 5.71 13.80 -9.38
N HIS A 227 5.30 12.55 -9.56
CA HIS A 227 4.51 12.06 -10.69
C HIS A 227 3.12 11.55 -10.28
N GLY A 228 2.61 11.96 -9.11
CA GLY A 228 1.34 11.49 -8.56
C GLY A 228 0.14 11.69 -9.48
N ALA A 229 0.06 12.80 -10.20
CA ALA A 229 -1.01 13.05 -11.16
C ALA A 229 -0.99 12.06 -12.34
N GLN A 230 0.19 11.74 -12.87
CA GLN A 230 0.36 10.73 -13.92
C GLN A 230 -0.05 9.34 -13.40
N SER A 231 0.45 8.98 -12.23
CA SER A 231 0.15 7.70 -11.56
C SER A 231 -1.36 7.56 -11.28
N ALA A 232 -1.98 8.58 -10.70
CA ALA A 232 -3.40 8.59 -10.41
C ALA A 232 -4.27 8.45 -11.67
N THR A 233 -3.86 9.08 -12.78
CA THR A 233 -4.55 8.96 -14.07
C THR A 233 -4.48 7.52 -14.60
N GLY A 234 -3.31 6.88 -14.57
CA GLY A 234 -3.14 5.50 -15.03
C GLY A 234 -3.89 4.50 -14.15
N ILE A 235 -3.86 4.70 -12.83
CA ILE A 235 -4.63 3.89 -11.88
C ILE A 235 -6.12 4.04 -12.11
N ARG A 236 -6.62 5.28 -12.29
CA ARG A 236 -8.03 5.53 -12.58
C ARG A 236 -8.47 4.82 -13.85
N ALA A 237 -7.69 4.93 -14.94
CA ALA A 237 -8.01 4.27 -16.19
C ALA A 237 -8.16 2.74 -16.02
N PHE A 238 -7.26 2.11 -15.25
CA PHE A 238 -7.36 0.69 -14.95
C PHE A 238 -8.62 0.35 -14.12
N VAL A 239 -8.91 1.12 -13.09
CA VAL A 239 -10.11 0.90 -12.25
C VAL A 239 -11.39 1.12 -13.07
N ASP A 240 -11.43 2.12 -13.96
CA ASP A 240 -12.55 2.37 -14.88
C ASP A 240 -12.77 1.18 -15.83
N GLU A 241 -11.71 0.60 -16.40
CA GLU A 241 -11.81 -0.60 -17.24
C GLU A 241 -12.39 -1.80 -16.48
N VAL A 242 -11.93 -2.03 -15.23
CA VAL A 242 -12.44 -3.13 -14.38
C VAL A 242 -13.90 -2.91 -14.01
N ALA A 243 -14.26 -1.69 -13.61
CA ALA A 243 -15.65 -1.36 -13.23
C ALA A 243 -16.63 -1.48 -14.39
N ALA A 244 -16.18 -1.28 -15.64
CA ALA A 244 -17.01 -1.44 -16.84
C ALA A 244 -17.26 -2.92 -17.20
N GLN A 245 -16.52 -3.87 -16.62
CA GLN A 245 -16.66 -5.31 -16.89
C GLN A 245 -17.41 -6.06 -15.77
N ALA A 246 -17.73 -5.39 -14.67
CA ALA A 246 -18.42 -5.94 -13.50
C ALA A 246 -19.93 -5.75 -13.58
#